data_99a4e4dae1835537710248f326287e01
#
_entry.id   99a4e4dae1835537710248f326287e01
#
_cell.length_a   1.000
_cell.length_b   1.000
_cell.length_c   1.000
_cell.angle_alpha   90.00
_cell.angle_beta   90.00
_cell.angle_gamma   90.00
#
_symmetry.space_group_name_H-M   'P 1'
#
loop_
_entity.id
_entity.type
_entity.pdbx_description
1 polymer ?
#
loop_
_entity_poly.entity_id
_entity_poly.type
_entity_poly.pdbx_seq_one_letter_code
_entity_poly.pdbx_strand_id
1 'polypeptide(L)'
;RLRHFYTIGQTGTGKSTLLKNMAVQDIINGDGVCVIDPHGVDINDILGAVPEHRMKDVIYFDPGHTARPMALNMLEYDERFPEQKTFVVNEMFSIFQKLYGDTPESMGPMFEQYFRNATMLVIEDPASGNTLLDVSRVLVDDEFRKMKLDNCNNPIVVQFWREIAEKAGGESSLANIVPYITNKFDVFLANDIMRPIIGQSKSSFNFREIMDGKKILLVNLAKGRLGDINAHLIGLILVGKILMAALSRVDDIQQGGQNAPDFY
;
A
#
# COMPACT_ATOMS: atom_id res chain seq x y z
N ARG A 1 19.82 15.60 9.76
CA ARG A 1 19.01 14.82 8.80
C ARG A 1 17.74 14.19 9.40
N LEU A 2 17.54 14.25 10.68
CA LEU A 2 16.34 13.69 11.36
C LEU A 2 15.07 14.56 11.21
N ARG A 3 15.04 15.48 10.25
CA ARG A 3 13.89 16.36 9.96
C ARG A 3 13.55 16.30 8.48
N HIS A 4 12.30 16.66 8.17
CA HIS A 4 11.86 16.79 6.78
C HIS A 4 12.73 17.80 6.03
N PHE A 5 13.13 17.43 4.82
CA PHE A 5 13.92 18.26 3.92
C PHE A 5 13.16 18.42 2.61
N TYR A 6 12.95 19.66 2.19
CA TYR A 6 12.24 19.98 0.96
C TYR A 6 13.13 20.82 0.04
N THR A 7 13.38 20.32 -1.17
CA THR A 7 14.22 20.98 -2.16
C THR A 7 13.41 21.57 -3.28
N ILE A 8 13.49 22.89 -3.46
CA ILE A 8 12.81 23.64 -4.52
C ILE A 8 13.87 24.17 -5.50
N GLY A 9 13.55 24.13 -6.78
CA GLY A 9 14.40 24.68 -7.85
C GLY A 9 13.83 24.35 -9.23
N GLN A 10 14.31 25.06 -10.23
CA GLN A 10 13.96 24.78 -11.63
C GLN A 10 14.54 23.44 -12.10
N THR A 11 14.01 22.93 -13.22
CA THR A 11 14.57 21.75 -13.88
C THR A 11 16.04 22.02 -14.26
N GLY A 12 16.93 21.04 -14.04
CA GLY A 12 18.36 21.16 -14.34
C GLY A 12 19.22 21.81 -13.24
N THR A 13 18.65 22.30 -12.13
CA THR A 13 19.40 22.95 -11.03
C THR A 13 20.09 21.99 -10.06
N GLY A 14 20.06 20.69 -10.33
CA GLY A 14 20.77 19.68 -9.52
C GLY A 14 20.00 19.11 -8.33
N LYS A 15 18.66 19.31 -8.25
CA LYS A 15 17.82 18.73 -7.16
C LYS A 15 18.00 17.22 -7.01
N SER A 16 17.81 16.48 -8.10
CA SER A 16 18.00 15.01 -8.11
C SER A 16 19.42 14.61 -7.75
N THR A 17 20.42 15.34 -8.26
CA THR A 17 21.83 15.09 -7.92
C THR A 17 22.10 15.26 -6.43
N LEU A 18 21.52 16.30 -5.80
CA LEU A 18 21.64 16.50 -4.36
C LEU A 18 21.02 15.32 -3.58
N LEU A 19 19.79 14.93 -3.91
CA LEU A 19 19.09 13.83 -3.23
C LEU A 19 19.80 12.48 -3.43
N LYS A 20 20.28 12.20 -4.65
CA LYS A 20 21.11 11.00 -4.93
C LYS A 20 22.36 10.96 -4.08
N ASN A 21 23.11 12.08 -4.02
CA ASN A 21 24.33 12.14 -3.22
C ASN A 21 24.05 11.94 -1.73
N MET A 22 22.95 12.48 -1.21
CA MET A 22 22.55 12.27 0.17
C MET A 22 22.24 10.77 0.43
N ALA A 23 21.44 10.14 -0.43
CA ALA A 23 21.12 8.72 -0.32
C ALA A 23 22.37 7.83 -0.40
N VAL A 24 23.27 8.09 -1.35
CA VAL A 24 24.52 7.33 -1.50
C VAL A 24 25.43 7.49 -0.27
N GLN A 25 25.51 8.69 0.32
CA GLN A 25 26.29 8.90 1.54
C GLN A 25 25.70 8.11 2.73
N ASP A 26 24.36 8.10 2.89
CA ASP A 26 23.72 7.33 3.95
C ASP A 26 23.96 5.83 3.77
N ILE A 27 23.88 5.33 2.52
CA ILE A 27 24.22 3.94 2.17
C ILE A 27 25.66 3.59 2.55
N ILE A 28 26.64 4.45 2.19
CA ILE A 28 28.05 4.25 2.49
C ILE A 28 28.31 4.26 4.00
N ASN A 29 27.62 5.14 4.74
CA ASN A 29 27.70 5.22 6.20
C ASN A 29 27.07 4.02 6.93
N GLY A 30 26.40 3.14 6.21
CA GLY A 30 25.76 1.94 6.78
C GLY A 30 24.35 2.17 7.28
N ASP A 31 23.70 3.28 6.91
CA ASP A 31 22.32 3.55 7.28
C ASP A 31 21.33 2.89 6.32
N GLY A 32 20.08 2.75 6.78
CA GLY A 32 18.97 2.31 5.96
C GLY A 32 18.38 3.47 5.14
N VAL A 33 18.00 3.18 3.90
CA VAL A 33 17.49 4.21 2.98
C VAL A 33 16.33 3.68 2.17
N CYS A 34 15.29 4.51 1.98
CA CYS A 34 14.25 4.28 0.98
C CYS A 34 14.24 5.42 -0.04
N VAL A 35 14.42 5.09 -1.30
CA VAL A 35 14.32 6.05 -2.41
C VAL A 35 13.18 5.64 -3.32
N ILE A 36 12.20 6.52 -3.53
CA ILE A 36 11.08 6.32 -4.44
C ILE A 36 11.24 7.29 -5.61
N ASP A 37 11.49 6.74 -6.80
CA ASP A 37 11.65 7.53 -8.02
C ASP A 37 10.52 7.21 -9.01
N PRO A 38 9.66 8.19 -9.34
CA PRO A 38 8.60 8.01 -10.31
C PRO A 38 9.08 7.61 -11.71
N HIS A 39 10.27 7.99 -12.08
CA HIS A 39 10.83 7.79 -13.43
C HIS A 39 11.88 6.68 -13.51
N GLY A 40 12.50 6.31 -12.38
CA GLY A 40 13.47 5.23 -12.27
C GLY A 40 14.90 5.59 -12.72
N VAL A 41 15.14 6.82 -13.19
CA VAL A 41 16.47 7.23 -13.67
C VAL A 41 17.47 7.33 -12.52
N ASP A 42 17.07 7.97 -11.43
CA ASP A 42 17.93 8.20 -10.26
C ASP A 42 18.22 6.88 -9.51
N ILE A 43 17.33 5.92 -9.55
CA ILE A 43 17.49 4.61 -8.91
C ILE A 43 18.65 3.82 -9.51
N ASN A 44 18.82 3.83 -10.83
CA ASN A 44 19.92 3.12 -11.50
C ASN A 44 21.29 3.72 -11.11
N ASP A 45 21.37 5.03 -10.99
CA ASP A 45 22.59 5.72 -10.57
C ASP A 45 22.94 5.35 -9.12
N ILE A 46 21.94 5.35 -8.22
CA ILE A 46 22.14 4.95 -6.82
C ILE A 46 22.57 3.49 -6.74
N LEU A 47 21.90 2.58 -7.47
CA LEU A 47 22.23 1.16 -7.49
C LEU A 47 23.67 0.91 -7.92
N GLY A 48 24.15 1.64 -8.94
CA GLY A 48 25.54 1.57 -9.40
C GLY A 48 26.56 2.10 -8.38
N ALA A 49 26.12 2.91 -7.42
CA ALA A 49 26.97 3.49 -6.37
C ALA A 49 26.93 2.69 -5.04
N VAL A 50 26.11 1.64 -4.93
CA VAL A 50 26.05 0.81 -3.72
C VAL A 50 27.34 0.03 -3.55
N PRO A 51 28.03 0.13 -2.37
CA PRO A 51 29.24 -0.65 -2.10
C PRO A 51 28.96 -2.17 -2.12
N GLU A 52 29.94 -2.95 -2.58
CA GLU A 52 29.80 -4.40 -2.73
C GLU A 52 29.31 -5.11 -1.45
N HIS A 53 29.84 -4.72 -0.29
CA HIS A 53 29.45 -5.30 1.01
C HIS A 53 28.00 -5.01 1.42
N ARG A 54 27.34 -3.98 0.80
CA ARG A 54 25.94 -3.60 1.03
C ARG A 54 25.00 -4.15 -0.04
N MET A 55 25.48 -4.75 -1.11
CA MET A 55 24.63 -5.26 -2.21
C MET A 55 23.58 -6.27 -1.73
N LYS A 56 23.90 -7.08 -0.72
CA LYS A 56 22.97 -8.03 -0.09
C LYS A 56 21.81 -7.36 0.68
N ASP A 57 21.94 -6.07 0.97
CA ASP A 57 20.94 -5.28 1.70
C ASP A 57 19.97 -4.55 0.76
N VAL A 58 20.23 -4.62 -0.56
CA VAL A 58 19.42 -3.94 -1.57
C VAL A 58 18.15 -4.73 -1.87
N ILE A 59 17.02 -4.03 -1.80
CA ILE A 59 15.72 -4.47 -2.31
C ILE A 59 15.36 -3.51 -3.44
N TYR A 60 15.32 -4.04 -4.66
CA TYR A 60 14.96 -3.26 -5.85
C TYR A 60 13.55 -3.61 -6.27
N PHE A 61 12.62 -2.69 -6.05
CA PHE A 61 11.22 -2.83 -6.43
C PHE A 61 10.96 -2.11 -7.75
N ASP A 62 10.66 -2.88 -8.79
CA ASP A 62 10.30 -2.39 -10.13
C ASP A 62 9.06 -3.12 -10.64
N PRO A 63 7.88 -2.47 -10.58
CA PRO A 63 6.65 -3.00 -11.15
C PRO A 63 6.74 -3.34 -12.64
N GLY A 64 7.63 -2.70 -13.37
CA GLY A 64 7.88 -2.98 -14.78
C GLY A 64 8.56 -4.33 -15.06
N HIS A 65 9.07 -5.00 -14.02
CA HIS A 65 9.70 -6.33 -14.12
C HIS A 65 8.67 -7.47 -14.06
N THR A 66 7.91 -7.64 -15.12
CA THR A 66 6.76 -8.56 -15.20
C THR A 66 7.09 -10.05 -15.13
N ALA A 67 8.35 -10.45 -15.40
CA ALA A 67 8.76 -11.86 -15.36
C ALA A 67 8.78 -12.43 -13.92
N ARG A 68 9.02 -11.59 -12.92
CA ARG A 68 9.00 -11.94 -11.49
C ARG A 68 8.41 -10.78 -10.70
N PRO A 69 7.09 -10.61 -10.71
CA PRO A 69 6.45 -9.51 -10.02
C PRO A 69 6.63 -9.64 -8.52
N MET A 70 7.14 -8.59 -7.88
CA MET A 70 7.19 -8.48 -6.44
C MET A 70 5.82 -8.09 -5.91
N ALA A 71 5.34 -8.81 -4.91
CA ALA A 71 4.06 -8.58 -4.29
C ALA A 71 4.07 -7.34 -3.39
N LEU A 72 2.97 -6.59 -3.42
CA LEU A 72 2.70 -5.49 -2.51
C LEU A 72 1.22 -5.56 -2.09
N ASN A 73 0.95 -6.23 -0.97
CA ASN A 73 -0.40 -6.36 -0.45
C ASN A 73 -0.80 -5.14 0.39
N MET A 74 -1.82 -4.43 -0.07
CA MET A 74 -2.37 -3.26 0.62
C MET A 74 -2.98 -3.60 1.97
N LEU A 75 -3.61 -4.77 2.09
CA LEU A 75 -4.39 -5.18 3.26
C LEU A 75 -3.57 -5.93 4.32
N GLU A 76 -2.30 -6.20 4.02
CA GLU A 76 -1.42 -6.88 4.97
C GLU A 76 -1.16 -5.99 6.20
N TYR A 77 -1.31 -6.56 7.38
CA TYR A 77 -1.01 -5.95 8.66
C TYR A 77 -0.30 -6.96 9.57
N ASP A 78 0.25 -6.50 10.67
CA ASP A 78 0.85 -7.39 11.68
C ASP A 78 -0.24 -7.93 12.61
N GLU A 79 -0.52 -9.22 12.54
CA GLU A 79 -1.58 -9.88 13.32
C GLU A 79 -1.38 -9.77 14.84
N ARG A 80 -0.17 -9.43 15.29
CA ARG A 80 0.12 -9.12 16.70
C ARG A 80 -0.54 -7.81 17.15
N PHE A 81 -0.89 -6.94 16.20
CA PHE A 81 -1.48 -5.62 16.42
C PHE A 81 -2.82 -5.49 15.68
N PRO A 82 -3.91 -6.11 16.18
CA PRO A 82 -5.21 -6.13 15.50
C PRO A 82 -5.80 -4.74 15.23
N GLU A 83 -5.42 -3.73 16.00
CA GLU A 83 -5.82 -2.33 15.81
C GLU A 83 -5.34 -1.75 14.48
N GLN A 84 -4.28 -2.31 13.89
CA GLN A 84 -3.78 -1.92 12.57
C GLN A 84 -4.81 -2.15 11.46
N LYS A 85 -5.79 -3.05 11.63
CA LYS A 85 -6.88 -3.25 10.67
C LYS A 85 -7.60 -1.95 10.36
N THR A 86 -7.99 -1.22 11.40
CA THR A 86 -8.69 0.07 11.23
C THR A 86 -7.82 1.09 10.50
N PHE A 87 -6.53 1.14 10.81
CA PHE A 87 -5.59 2.01 10.12
C PHE A 87 -5.49 1.65 8.63
N VAL A 88 -5.34 0.35 8.31
CA VAL A 88 -5.25 -0.14 6.92
C VAL A 88 -6.50 0.22 6.13
N VAL A 89 -7.69 0.03 6.70
CA VAL A 89 -8.96 0.38 6.04
C VAL A 89 -9.07 1.88 5.80
N ASN A 90 -8.67 2.70 6.78
CA ASN A 90 -8.68 4.17 6.66
C ASN A 90 -7.69 4.65 5.59
N GLU A 91 -6.48 4.10 5.61
CA GLU A 91 -5.44 4.46 4.64
C GLU A 91 -5.84 4.06 3.23
N MET A 92 -6.40 2.85 3.06
CA MET A 92 -6.90 2.39 1.78
C MET A 92 -8.01 3.29 1.23
N PHE A 93 -8.96 3.69 2.07
CA PHE A 93 -9.99 4.65 1.68
C PHE A 93 -9.38 6.01 1.29
N SER A 94 -8.42 6.52 2.08
CA SER A 94 -7.70 7.76 1.79
C SER A 94 -6.95 7.72 0.45
N ILE A 95 -6.33 6.57 0.12
CA ILE A 95 -5.67 6.35 -1.16
C ILE A 95 -6.67 6.48 -2.31
N PHE A 96 -7.82 5.80 -2.21
CA PHE A 96 -8.87 5.90 -3.23
C PHE A 96 -9.45 7.32 -3.34
N GLN A 97 -9.61 8.03 -2.22
CA GLN A 97 -9.99 9.46 -2.25
C GLN A 97 -8.98 10.31 -3.01
N LYS A 98 -7.68 10.10 -2.82
CA LYS A 98 -6.63 10.82 -3.55
C LYS A 98 -6.60 10.50 -5.05
N LEU A 99 -6.98 9.27 -5.43
CA LEU A 99 -7.00 8.83 -6.82
C LEU A 99 -8.24 9.29 -7.59
N TYR A 100 -9.39 9.39 -6.91
CA TYR A 100 -10.69 9.60 -7.55
C TYR A 100 -11.48 10.77 -6.98
N GLY A 101 -10.99 11.46 -5.95
CA GLY A 101 -11.73 12.46 -5.17
C GLY A 101 -11.88 13.82 -5.82
N ASP A 102 -11.36 14.04 -7.03
CA ASP A 102 -11.49 15.32 -7.75
C ASP A 102 -12.95 15.68 -8.08
N THR A 103 -13.85 14.70 -8.04
CA THR A 103 -15.30 14.90 -8.15
C THR A 103 -15.98 14.44 -6.84
N PRO A 104 -16.56 15.35 -6.05
CA PRO A 104 -17.22 15.01 -4.77
C PRO A 104 -18.29 13.92 -4.90
N GLU A 105 -18.91 13.82 -6.08
CA GLU A 105 -19.95 12.83 -6.38
C GLU A 105 -19.41 11.42 -6.62
N SER A 106 -18.10 11.29 -6.89
CA SER A 106 -17.49 10.00 -7.24
C SER A 106 -17.28 9.06 -6.05
N MET A 107 -17.26 9.58 -4.80
CA MET A 107 -17.00 8.84 -3.56
C MET A 107 -17.90 9.32 -2.42
N GLY A 108 -19.22 9.33 -2.66
CA GLY A 108 -20.22 9.74 -1.67
C GLY A 108 -20.32 8.78 -0.46
N PRO A 109 -21.18 9.11 0.54
CA PRO A 109 -21.32 8.34 1.79
C PRO A 109 -21.63 6.86 1.59
N MET A 110 -22.41 6.52 0.56
CA MET A 110 -22.70 5.13 0.22
C MET A 110 -21.46 4.38 -0.24
N PHE A 111 -20.64 5.00 -1.12
CA PHE A 111 -19.37 4.42 -1.53
C PHE A 111 -18.49 4.15 -0.31
N GLU A 112 -18.30 5.15 0.54
CA GLU A 112 -17.49 5.02 1.75
C GLU A 112 -17.97 3.88 2.65
N GLN A 113 -19.27 3.82 2.91
CA GLN A 113 -19.85 2.81 3.79
C GLN A 113 -19.61 1.39 3.26
N TYR A 114 -19.93 1.13 2.00
CA TYR A 114 -19.74 -0.19 1.40
C TYR A 114 -18.26 -0.55 1.23
N PHE A 115 -17.44 0.39 0.79
CA PHE A 115 -16.01 0.18 0.64
C PHE A 115 -15.34 -0.20 1.96
N ARG A 116 -15.63 0.55 3.03
CA ARG A 116 -15.07 0.29 4.36
C ARG A 116 -15.52 -1.05 4.92
N ASN A 117 -16.79 -1.38 4.81
CA ASN A 117 -17.31 -2.65 5.30
C ASN A 117 -16.86 -3.84 4.45
N ALA A 118 -16.69 -3.70 3.14
CA ALA A 118 -16.11 -4.73 2.29
C ALA A 118 -14.64 -4.97 2.64
N THR A 119 -13.86 -3.91 2.78
CA THR A 119 -12.46 -4.02 3.14
C THR A 119 -12.27 -4.60 4.53
N MET A 120 -13.08 -4.17 5.51
CA MET A 120 -13.01 -4.70 6.87
C MET A 120 -13.40 -6.19 6.91
N LEU A 121 -14.45 -6.58 6.18
CA LEU A 121 -14.87 -7.99 6.11
C LEU A 121 -13.75 -8.89 5.54
N VAL A 122 -13.04 -8.41 4.51
CA VAL A 122 -11.92 -9.15 3.92
C VAL A 122 -10.75 -9.28 4.89
N ILE A 123 -10.38 -8.22 5.59
CA ILE A 123 -9.21 -8.18 6.47
C ILE A 123 -9.44 -8.93 7.81
N GLU A 124 -10.69 -9.16 8.21
CA GLU A 124 -11.01 -9.91 9.44
C GLU A 124 -10.58 -11.38 9.39
N ASP A 125 -10.56 -11.99 8.21
CA ASP A 125 -10.09 -13.35 7.98
C ASP A 125 -9.04 -13.39 6.86
N PRO A 126 -7.76 -13.06 7.16
CA PRO A 126 -6.70 -13.02 6.15
C PRO A 126 -6.43 -14.37 5.49
N ALA A 127 -6.68 -15.48 6.20
CA ALA A 127 -6.36 -16.82 5.74
C ALA A 127 -7.17 -17.25 4.51
N SER A 128 -8.40 -16.76 4.36
CA SER A 128 -9.28 -17.08 3.23
C SER A 128 -9.18 -16.09 2.05
N GLY A 129 -8.18 -15.21 2.06
CA GLY A 129 -7.94 -14.16 1.09
C GLY A 129 -8.05 -12.77 1.70
N ASN A 130 -7.07 -11.92 1.43
CA ASN A 130 -6.97 -10.57 2.00
C ASN A 130 -6.33 -9.59 1.02
N THR A 131 -6.69 -9.69 -0.26
CA THR A 131 -6.15 -8.84 -1.31
C THR A 131 -7.19 -7.83 -1.80
N LEU A 132 -6.76 -6.88 -2.63
CA LEU A 132 -7.67 -5.96 -3.30
C LEU A 132 -8.67 -6.70 -4.22
N LEU A 133 -8.26 -7.84 -4.79
CA LEU A 133 -9.15 -8.74 -5.55
C LEU A 133 -10.28 -9.26 -4.66
N ASP A 134 -9.98 -9.62 -3.42
CA ASP A 134 -10.96 -10.18 -2.49
C ASP A 134 -11.95 -9.11 -2.01
N VAL A 135 -11.56 -7.83 -1.93
CA VAL A 135 -12.47 -6.72 -1.65
C VAL A 135 -13.48 -6.54 -2.78
N SER A 136 -13.05 -6.63 -4.04
CA SER A 136 -13.97 -6.62 -5.17
C SER A 136 -14.86 -7.88 -5.17
N ARG A 137 -14.27 -9.04 -4.87
CA ARG A 137 -14.97 -10.32 -4.85
C ARG A 137 -16.07 -10.38 -3.81
N VAL A 138 -15.85 -9.88 -2.61
CA VAL A 138 -16.87 -9.91 -1.52
C VAL A 138 -18.13 -9.12 -1.88
N LEU A 139 -18.01 -8.16 -2.81
CA LEU A 139 -19.13 -7.37 -3.30
C LEU A 139 -20.00 -8.13 -4.31
N VAL A 140 -19.43 -9.03 -5.10
CA VAL A 140 -20.10 -9.68 -6.24
C VAL A 140 -20.37 -11.17 -6.04
N ASP A 141 -19.65 -11.85 -5.16
CA ASP A 141 -19.71 -13.30 -4.93
C ASP A 141 -20.37 -13.57 -3.57
N ASP A 142 -21.65 -13.99 -3.62
CA ASP A 142 -22.45 -14.23 -2.42
C ASP A 142 -21.90 -15.37 -1.56
N GLU A 143 -21.36 -16.43 -2.18
CA GLU A 143 -20.79 -17.56 -1.45
C GLU A 143 -19.50 -17.16 -0.74
N PHE A 144 -18.64 -16.43 -1.43
CA PHE A 144 -17.43 -15.89 -0.82
C PHE A 144 -17.73 -14.91 0.32
N ARG A 145 -18.71 -14.02 0.12
CA ARG A 145 -19.16 -13.09 1.16
C ARG A 145 -19.70 -13.82 2.37
N LYS A 146 -20.53 -14.84 2.17
CA LYS A 146 -21.07 -15.67 3.26
C LYS A 146 -19.95 -16.36 4.05
N MET A 147 -19.00 -16.97 3.37
CA MET A 147 -17.83 -17.60 4.00
C MET A 147 -17.05 -16.59 4.86
N LYS A 148 -16.80 -15.38 4.35
CA LYS A 148 -16.15 -14.31 5.09
C LYS A 148 -16.96 -13.86 6.31
N LEU A 149 -18.28 -13.75 6.19
CA LEU A 149 -19.17 -13.38 7.28
C LEU A 149 -19.22 -14.43 8.39
N ASP A 150 -19.14 -15.70 8.04
CA ASP A 150 -19.15 -16.80 9.01
C ASP A 150 -17.83 -16.83 9.83
N ASN A 151 -16.75 -16.30 9.29
CA ASN A 151 -15.44 -16.17 9.95
C ASN A 151 -15.20 -14.77 10.58
N CYS A 152 -16.12 -13.83 10.39
CA CYS A 152 -15.95 -12.45 10.86
C CYS A 152 -16.34 -12.31 12.34
N ASN A 153 -15.40 -11.86 13.17
CA ASN A 153 -15.63 -11.60 14.59
C ASN A 153 -16.10 -10.18 14.91
N ASN A 154 -16.13 -9.29 13.91
CA ASN A 154 -16.56 -7.90 14.09
C ASN A 154 -18.09 -7.78 13.95
N PRO A 155 -18.84 -7.58 15.07
CA PRO A 155 -20.30 -7.59 15.03
C PRO A 155 -20.88 -6.43 14.21
N ILE A 156 -20.20 -5.30 14.12
CA ILE A 156 -20.65 -4.13 13.35
C ILE A 156 -20.60 -4.45 11.85
N VAL A 157 -19.53 -5.09 11.40
CA VAL A 157 -19.39 -5.51 10.01
C VAL A 157 -20.45 -6.56 9.64
N VAL A 158 -20.66 -7.57 10.51
CA VAL A 158 -21.69 -8.59 10.32
C VAL A 158 -23.08 -7.97 10.27
N GLN A 159 -23.37 -7.04 11.18
CA GLN A 159 -24.65 -6.32 11.21
C GLN A 159 -24.86 -5.50 9.92
N PHE A 160 -23.85 -4.76 9.46
CA PHE A 160 -23.95 -4.01 8.22
C PHE A 160 -24.36 -4.91 7.04
N TRP A 161 -23.67 -6.03 6.86
CA TRP A 161 -23.95 -6.92 5.73
C TRP A 161 -25.30 -7.58 5.82
N ARG A 162 -25.65 -8.19 6.97
CA ARG A 162 -26.90 -8.96 7.14
C ARG A 162 -28.15 -8.10 7.29
N GLU A 163 -28.03 -6.90 7.89
CA GLU A 163 -29.20 -6.09 8.22
C GLU A 163 -29.38 -4.88 7.29
N ILE A 164 -28.30 -4.40 6.67
CA ILE A 164 -28.33 -3.21 5.82
C ILE A 164 -28.12 -3.59 4.36
N ALA A 165 -26.96 -4.14 4.02
CA ALA A 165 -26.57 -4.35 2.62
C ALA A 165 -27.43 -5.41 1.91
N GLU A 166 -27.68 -6.57 2.55
CA GLU A 166 -28.46 -7.67 1.94
C GLU A 166 -29.96 -7.40 1.94
N LYS A 167 -30.46 -6.53 2.86
CA LYS A 167 -31.88 -6.16 2.94
C LYS A 167 -32.22 -4.88 2.18
N ALA A 168 -31.22 -4.15 1.68
CA ALA A 168 -31.43 -2.92 0.96
C ALA A 168 -32.15 -3.17 -0.38
N GLY A 169 -33.19 -2.40 -0.64
CA GLY A 169 -33.96 -2.46 -1.89
C GLY A 169 -33.89 -1.17 -2.70
N GLY A 170 -34.44 -1.18 -3.90
CA GLY A 170 -34.49 -0.02 -4.78
C GLY A 170 -33.09 0.46 -5.21
N GLU A 171 -32.88 1.76 -5.21
CA GLU A 171 -31.60 2.37 -5.61
C GLU A 171 -30.45 2.01 -4.68
N SER A 172 -30.74 1.72 -3.42
CA SER A 172 -29.77 1.31 -2.41
C SER A 172 -29.44 -0.18 -2.44
N SER A 173 -30.03 -0.94 -3.37
CA SER A 173 -29.75 -2.38 -3.48
C SER A 173 -28.28 -2.64 -3.81
N LEU A 174 -27.75 -3.76 -3.31
CA LEU A 174 -26.39 -4.18 -3.57
C LEU A 174 -26.07 -4.23 -5.07
N ALA A 175 -27.04 -4.70 -5.89
CA ALA A 175 -26.91 -4.77 -7.35
C ALA A 175 -26.67 -3.40 -8.01
N ASN A 176 -27.19 -2.31 -7.45
CA ASN A 176 -27.00 -0.97 -7.98
C ASN A 176 -25.71 -0.31 -7.48
N ILE A 177 -25.27 -0.62 -6.28
CA ILE A 177 -24.10 -0.01 -5.64
C ILE A 177 -22.80 -0.69 -6.05
N VAL A 178 -22.81 -2.01 -6.21
CA VAL A 178 -21.63 -2.81 -6.54
C VAL A 178 -20.91 -2.30 -7.79
N PRO A 179 -21.57 -2.07 -8.95
CA PRO A 179 -20.86 -1.58 -10.14
C PRO A 179 -20.19 -0.21 -9.92
N TYR A 180 -20.80 0.63 -9.08
CA TYR A 180 -20.27 1.95 -8.73
C TYR A 180 -18.98 1.88 -7.90
N ILE A 181 -18.82 0.79 -7.12
CA ILE A 181 -17.62 0.56 -6.32
C ILE A 181 -16.58 -0.19 -7.14
N THR A 182 -16.96 -1.30 -7.78
CA THR A 182 -16.03 -2.19 -8.48
C THR A 182 -15.33 -1.51 -9.64
N ASN A 183 -15.97 -0.57 -10.33
CA ASN A 183 -15.35 0.19 -11.41
C ASN A 183 -14.09 0.97 -10.98
N LYS A 184 -13.96 1.30 -9.69
CA LYS A 184 -12.75 1.95 -9.16
C LYS A 184 -11.60 0.96 -8.99
N PHE A 185 -11.92 -0.32 -8.77
CA PHE A 185 -10.93 -1.38 -8.65
C PHE A 185 -10.50 -1.91 -10.03
N ASP A 186 -11.42 -1.95 -10.99
CA ASP A 186 -11.21 -2.59 -12.29
C ASP A 186 -10.02 -2.02 -13.05
N VAL A 187 -9.74 -0.72 -12.90
CA VAL A 187 -8.58 -0.06 -13.51
C VAL A 187 -7.26 -0.74 -13.11
N PHE A 188 -7.18 -1.23 -11.87
CA PHE A 188 -6.00 -1.89 -11.33
C PHE A 188 -6.06 -3.40 -11.51
N LEU A 189 -7.23 -4.00 -11.32
CA LEU A 189 -7.43 -5.45 -11.36
C LEU A 189 -7.41 -6.01 -12.79
N ALA A 190 -7.82 -5.22 -13.77
CA ALA A 190 -7.74 -5.58 -15.19
C ALA A 190 -6.34 -5.36 -15.79
N ASN A 191 -5.46 -4.65 -15.09
CA ASN A 191 -4.12 -4.36 -15.57
C ASN A 191 -3.18 -5.55 -15.35
N ASP A 192 -2.58 -6.08 -16.42
CA ASP A 192 -1.73 -7.28 -16.39
C ASP A 192 -0.41 -7.07 -15.60
N ILE A 193 0.04 -5.83 -15.43
CA ILE A 193 1.22 -5.51 -14.61
C ILE A 193 0.82 -5.36 -13.14
N MET A 194 -0.30 -4.67 -12.87
CA MET A 194 -0.74 -4.37 -11.51
C MET A 194 -1.30 -5.59 -10.79
N ARG A 195 -2.15 -6.36 -11.46
CA ARG A 195 -2.83 -7.51 -10.85
C ARG A 195 -1.88 -8.49 -10.16
N PRO A 196 -0.74 -8.92 -10.77
CA PRO A 196 0.20 -9.80 -10.10
C PRO A 196 0.90 -9.17 -8.88
N ILE A 197 0.97 -7.85 -8.81
CA ILE A 197 1.60 -7.13 -7.70
C ILE A 197 0.65 -7.05 -6.51
N ILE A 198 -0.58 -6.59 -6.73
CA ILE A 198 -1.57 -6.30 -5.67
C ILE A 198 -2.47 -7.49 -5.32
N GLY A 199 -2.43 -8.56 -6.11
CA GLY A 199 -3.27 -9.75 -5.95
C GLY A 199 -2.63 -10.90 -5.16
N GLN A 200 -1.41 -10.72 -4.64
CA GLN A 200 -0.76 -11.72 -3.80
C GLN A 200 -1.07 -11.44 -2.32
N SER A 201 -1.34 -12.50 -1.55
CA SER A 201 -1.76 -12.41 -0.15
C SER A 201 -0.66 -11.93 0.81
N LYS A 202 0.61 -12.06 0.43
CA LYS A 202 1.76 -11.59 1.21
C LYS A 202 2.65 -10.72 0.35
N SER A 203 3.13 -9.62 0.93
CA SER A 203 4.13 -8.77 0.30
C SER A 203 5.47 -9.49 0.20
N SER A 204 6.26 -9.16 -0.83
CA SER A 204 7.58 -9.76 -1.05
C SER A 204 8.63 -9.32 -0.03
N PHE A 205 8.34 -8.29 0.73
CA PHE A 205 9.23 -7.74 1.77
C PHE A 205 8.40 -7.06 2.87
N ASN A 206 8.99 -7.00 4.07
CA ASN A 206 8.39 -6.36 5.24
C ASN A 206 9.06 -5.01 5.48
N PHE A 207 8.30 -3.92 5.51
CA PHE A 207 8.82 -2.56 5.70
C PHE A 207 9.46 -2.36 7.07
N ARG A 208 8.92 -3.00 8.11
CA ARG A 208 9.51 -2.94 9.44
C ARG A 208 10.89 -3.59 9.48
N GLU A 209 11.03 -4.77 8.89
CA GLU A 209 12.32 -5.47 8.78
C GLU A 209 13.33 -4.70 7.92
N ILE A 210 12.87 -4.00 6.88
CA ILE A 210 13.70 -3.12 6.06
C ILE A 210 14.28 -2.00 6.91
N MET A 211 13.45 -1.33 7.71
CA MET A 211 13.88 -0.22 8.55
C MET A 211 14.83 -0.68 9.65
N ASP A 212 14.45 -1.71 10.40
CA ASP A 212 15.21 -2.20 11.55
C ASP A 212 16.52 -2.89 11.11
N GLY A 213 16.51 -3.51 9.93
CA GLY A 213 17.69 -4.13 9.31
C GLY A 213 18.58 -3.16 8.53
N LYS A 214 18.32 -1.85 8.56
CA LYS A 214 19.05 -0.83 7.79
C LYS A 214 19.21 -1.22 6.30
N LYS A 215 18.15 -1.79 5.71
CA LYS A 215 18.15 -2.19 4.30
C LYS A 215 18.06 -0.99 3.37
N ILE A 216 18.34 -1.23 2.11
CA ILE A 216 18.30 -0.23 1.03
C ILE A 216 17.12 -0.59 0.14
N LEU A 217 16.02 0.16 0.26
CA LEU A 217 14.84 -0.02 -0.58
C LEU A 217 14.86 0.99 -1.73
N LEU A 218 15.10 0.51 -2.93
CA LEU A 218 15.11 1.29 -4.16
C LEU A 218 13.84 1.01 -4.96
N VAL A 219 13.00 2.02 -5.13
CA VAL A 219 11.71 1.90 -5.79
C VAL A 219 11.71 2.68 -7.10
N ASN A 220 11.63 1.96 -8.20
CA ASN A 220 11.34 2.51 -9.52
C ASN A 220 9.83 2.36 -9.78
N LEU A 221 9.06 3.46 -9.77
CA LEU A 221 7.62 3.37 -10.04
C LEU A 221 7.29 3.13 -11.52
N ALA A 222 8.28 3.17 -12.40
CA ALA A 222 8.13 2.86 -13.83
C ALA A 222 6.93 3.59 -14.49
N LYS A 223 6.68 4.86 -14.11
CA LYS A 223 5.52 5.65 -14.52
C LYS A 223 5.24 5.58 -16.02
N GLY A 224 6.29 5.58 -16.85
CA GLY A 224 6.16 5.48 -18.31
C GLY A 224 5.59 4.13 -18.81
N ARG A 225 5.67 3.06 -18.01
CA ARG A 225 5.12 1.73 -18.34
C ARG A 225 3.78 1.49 -17.68
N LEU A 226 3.64 1.90 -16.42
CA LEU A 226 2.44 1.69 -15.61
C LEU A 226 1.30 2.66 -15.93
N GLY A 227 1.64 3.84 -16.44
CA GLY A 227 0.73 4.98 -16.49
C GLY A 227 0.59 5.67 -15.12
N ASP A 228 0.04 6.89 -15.17
CA ASP A 228 0.00 7.77 -14.00
C ASP A 228 -0.79 7.21 -12.83
N ILE A 229 -1.99 6.71 -13.05
CA ILE A 229 -2.88 6.24 -11.98
C ILE A 229 -2.31 5.01 -11.25
N ASN A 230 -1.71 4.08 -11.98
CA ASN A 230 -1.10 2.88 -11.40
C ASN A 230 0.17 3.21 -10.61
N ALA A 231 1.03 4.09 -11.14
CA ALA A 231 2.21 4.56 -10.44
C ALA A 231 1.84 5.34 -9.17
N HIS A 232 0.79 6.17 -9.22
CA HIS A 232 0.27 6.84 -8.03
C HIS A 232 -0.26 5.84 -6.99
N LEU A 233 -1.04 4.82 -7.41
CA LEU A 233 -1.54 3.80 -6.48
C LEU A 233 -0.37 3.13 -5.73
N ILE A 234 0.61 2.60 -6.46
CA ILE A 234 1.77 1.93 -5.84
C ILE A 234 2.53 2.90 -4.92
N GLY A 235 2.77 4.13 -5.38
CA GLY A 235 3.45 5.14 -4.57
C GLY A 235 2.73 5.45 -3.26
N LEU A 236 1.40 5.60 -3.29
CA LEU A 236 0.59 5.85 -2.12
C LEU A 236 0.58 4.64 -1.17
N ILE A 237 0.48 3.41 -1.68
CA ILE A 237 0.58 2.18 -0.89
C ILE A 237 1.93 2.11 -0.17
N LEU A 238 3.02 2.34 -0.89
CA LEU A 238 4.38 2.31 -0.33
C LEU A 238 4.53 3.32 0.80
N VAL A 239 4.11 4.57 0.58
CA VAL A 239 4.17 5.63 1.60
C VAL A 239 3.33 5.27 2.82
N GLY A 240 2.10 4.75 2.65
CA GLY A 240 1.25 4.30 3.74
C GLY A 240 1.87 3.15 4.54
N LYS A 241 2.46 2.16 3.86
CA LYS A 241 3.15 1.02 4.51
C LYS A 241 4.42 1.46 5.25
N ILE A 242 5.20 2.37 4.68
CA ILE A 242 6.37 2.97 5.35
C ILE A 242 5.93 3.72 6.61
N LEU A 243 4.85 4.51 6.52
CA LEU A 243 4.31 5.22 7.67
C LEU A 243 3.86 4.27 8.79
N MET A 244 3.11 3.21 8.45
CA MET A 244 2.71 2.17 9.42
C MET A 244 3.93 1.55 10.12
N ALA A 245 4.93 1.15 9.33
CA ALA A 245 6.16 0.58 9.87
C ALA A 245 6.90 1.55 10.78
N ALA A 246 6.98 2.83 10.41
CA ALA A 246 7.62 3.86 11.23
C ALA A 246 6.88 4.10 12.56
N LEU A 247 5.54 4.17 12.52
CA LEU A 247 4.71 4.35 13.71
C LEU A 247 4.83 3.16 14.68
N SER A 248 4.82 1.92 14.16
CA SER A 248 4.98 0.71 14.99
C SER A 248 6.33 0.65 15.73
N ARG A 249 7.35 1.40 15.28
CA ARG A 249 8.64 1.50 15.97
C ARG A 249 8.56 2.35 17.26
N VAL A 250 7.65 3.32 17.29
CA VAL A 250 7.44 4.18 18.46
C VAL A 250 6.89 3.36 19.62
N ASP A 251 5.97 2.46 19.35
CA ASP A 251 5.34 1.62 20.37
C ASP A 251 6.37 0.69 21.05
N ASP A 252 7.28 0.11 20.28
CA ASP A 252 8.36 -0.73 20.81
C ASP A 252 9.34 0.07 21.70
N ILE A 253 9.67 1.31 21.32
CA ILE A 253 10.55 2.18 22.12
C ILE A 253 9.88 2.53 23.44
N GLN A 254 8.59 2.85 23.45
CA GLN A 254 7.82 3.17 24.67
C GLN A 254 7.69 1.97 25.60
N GLN A 255 7.73 0.75 25.09
CA GLN A 255 7.72 -0.50 25.86
C GLN A 255 9.12 -0.93 26.37
N GLY A 256 10.13 -0.08 26.24
CA GLY A 256 11.50 -0.33 26.73
C GLY A 256 12.42 -1.04 25.72
N GLY A 257 12.02 -1.05 24.44
CA GLY A 257 12.86 -1.52 23.34
C GLY A 257 14.10 -0.65 23.10
N GLN A 258 15.08 -1.19 22.38
CA GLN A 258 16.27 -0.44 21.97
C GLN A 258 15.88 0.71 21.01
N ASN A 259 16.69 1.77 20.99
CA ASN A 259 16.54 2.84 20.01
C ASN A 259 16.52 2.26 18.58
N ALA A 260 15.46 2.56 17.85
CA ALA A 260 15.34 2.14 16.47
C ALA A 260 16.47 2.77 15.62
N PRO A 261 17.10 2.01 14.72
CA PRO A 261 18.15 2.55 13.85
C PRO A 261 17.60 3.64 12.93
N ASP A 262 18.47 4.57 12.53
CA ASP A 262 18.11 5.61 11.57
C ASP A 262 17.76 5.00 10.20
N PHE A 263 16.70 5.52 9.60
CA PHE A 263 16.22 5.15 8.28
C PHE A 263 15.75 6.42 7.56
N TYR A 264 16.26 6.65 6.36
CA TYR A 264 16.04 7.87 5.58
C TYR A 264 15.22 7.65 4.33
#